data_c8aa590305ff288ab1e0a274480ebe1f
#
_entry.id   c8aa590305ff288ab1e0a274480ebe1f
#
_cell.length_a   1.000
_cell.length_b   1.000
_cell.length_c   1.000
_cell.angle_alpha   90.00
_cell.angle_beta   90.00
_cell.angle_gamma   90.00
#
_symmetry.space_group_name_H-M   'P 1'
#
loop_
_entity.id
_entity.type
_entity.pdbx_description
1 polymer ?
#
loop_
_entity_poly.entity_id
_entity_poly.type
_entity_poly.pdbx_seq_one_letter_code
_entity_poly.pdbx_strand_id
1 'polypeptide(L)'
;GGEGGTLPGPPGGGEGGTPPPPGSFTPADLAGLAPGALEEFKPSQLGRIPADAFQQIRPDQLQSFTAALVAAFKPSQMGQLPAEAMAGFKLSQVEALRPAAFGEFRADQLASLPPKAMKNFDLAQLRSLPPAAMAGMQADQMGAMPPEAFGAMKPTQFAAMPPEAFGGFKANQVGELPARAFGGMDPNQ
;
A
#
# COMPACT_ATOMS: atom_id res chain seq x y z
N GLY A 1 11.60 10.37 30.88
CA GLY A 1 12.17 9.05 30.75
C GLY A 1 11.93 8.53 29.37
N GLY A 2 12.93 8.64 28.45
CA GLY A 2 12.80 8.14 27.10
C GLY A 2 13.09 6.64 27.09
N GLU A 3 12.09 5.83 26.77
CA GLU A 3 12.32 4.43 26.45
C GLU A 3 12.94 4.33 25.05
N GLY A 4 14.26 4.34 25.02
CA GLY A 4 15.06 4.00 23.84
C GLY A 4 15.05 2.48 23.65
N GLY A 5 13.95 1.93 23.12
CA GLY A 5 13.96 0.53 22.68
C GLY A 5 14.93 0.39 21.51
N THR A 6 15.97 -0.43 21.67
CA THR A 6 16.88 -0.85 20.62
C THR A 6 16.11 -1.62 19.56
N LEU A 7 16.35 -1.32 18.27
CA LEU A 7 15.82 -2.10 17.17
C LEU A 7 16.49 -3.48 17.13
N PRO A 8 15.76 -4.55 16.68
CA PRO A 8 16.40 -5.83 16.42
C PRO A 8 17.48 -5.66 15.35
N GLY A 9 18.65 -6.22 15.58
CA GLY A 9 19.77 -6.19 14.64
C GLY A 9 19.55 -7.13 13.43
N PRO A 10 20.22 -6.89 12.31
CA PRO A 10 20.14 -7.77 11.15
C PRO A 10 20.68 -9.17 11.51
N PRO A 11 19.98 -10.25 11.11
CA PRO A 11 20.47 -11.60 11.30
C PRO A 11 21.57 -11.91 10.27
N GLY A 12 22.77 -12.16 10.75
CA GLY A 12 23.80 -12.81 9.96
C GLY A 12 24.89 -11.93 9.40
N GLY A 13 25.88 -11.71 10.23
CA GLY A 13 27.16 -11.14 9.84
C GLY A 13 27.95 -10.79 11.09
N GLY A 14 28.98 -11.55 11.38
CA GLY A 14 29.94 -11.54 12.47
C GLY A 14 29.96 -10.32 13.41
N GLU A 15 30.07 -10.68 14.69
CA GLU A 15 30.56 -9.85 15.80
C GLU A 15 29.84 -8.52 16.10
N GLY A 16 28.87 -8.58 17.01
CA GLY A 16 28.67 -7.53 18.01
C GLY A 16 28.26 -6.11 17.56
N GLY A 17 27.82 -5.91 16.33
CA GLY A 17 27.38 -4.59 15.86
C GLY A 17 26.03 -4.20 16.45
N THR A 18 26.00 -3.09 17.19
CA THR A 18 24.75 -2.44 17.60
C THR A 18 23.89 -2.16 16.35
N PRO A 19 22.58 -2.50 16.34
CA PRO A 19 21.73 -2.17 15.19
C PRO A 19 21.79 -0.65 14.91
N PRO A 20 21.75 -0.25 13.63
CA PRO A 20 21.82 1.16 13.27
C PRO A 20 20.68 1.94 13.96
N PRO A 21 20.92 3.19 14.35
CA PRO A 21 19.88 4.02 14.93
C PRO A 21 18.74 4.20 13.90
N PRO A 22 17.48 4.36 14.32
CA PRO A 22 16.32 4.36 13.43
C PRO A 22 16.39 5.31 12.22
N GLY A 23 17.16 6.38 12.32
CA GLY A 23 17.35 7.36 11.24
C GLY A 23 18.43 7.01 10.21
N SER A 24 19.16 5.90 10.37
CA SER A 24 20.27 5.52 9.49
C SER A 24 20.06 4.17 8.79
N PHE A 25 18.84 3.60 8.83
CA PHE A 25 18.52 2.38 8.07
C PHE A 25 18.68 2.62 6.59
N THR A 26 19.46 1.76 5.95
CA THR A 26 19.58 1.68 4.50
C THR A 26 18.61 0.64 3.93
N PRO A 27 18.37 0.63 2.60
CA PRO A 27 17.60 -0.44 1.97
C PRO A 27 18.15 -1.84 2.26
N ALA A 28 19.47 -1.99 2.28
CA ALA A 28 20.12 -3.29 2.55
C ALA A 28 19.90 -3.75 4.00
N ASP A 29 19.93 -2.83 4.97
CA ASP A 29 19.68 -3.15 6.38
C ASP A 29 18.26 -3.68 6.57
N LEU A 30 17.26 -3.00 6.00
CA LEU A 30 15.87 -3.40 6.14
C LEU A 30 15.59 -4.70 5.37
N ALA A 31 16.11 -4.84 4.16
CA ALA A 31 15.99 -6.05 3.34
C ALA A 31 16.67 -7.27 3.99
N GLY A 32 17.74 -7.05 4.76
CA GLY A 32 18.48 -8.11 5.45
C GLY A 32 17.76 -8.66 6.69
N LEU A 33 16.73 -7.98 7.20
CA LEU A 33 15.99 -8.45 8.37
C LEU A 33 15.15 -9.69 8.04
N ALA A 34 15.12 -10.64 8.97
CA ALA A 34 14.17 -11.74 8.89
C ALA A 34 12.73 -11.20 9.08
N PRO A 35 11.71 -11.81 8.44
CA PRO A 35 10.32 -11.37 8.61
C PRO A 35 9.89 -11.26 10.08
N GLY A 36 10.23 -12.24 10.92
CA GLY A 36 9.91 -12.21 12.36
C GLY A 36 10.52 -11.05 13.13
N ALA A 37 11.70 -10.56 12.72
CA ALA A 37 12.30 -9.39 13.35
C ALA A 37 11.51 -8.10 13.07
N LEU A 38 10.79 -8.03 11.96
CA LEU A 38 9.95 -6.89 11.59
C LEU A 38 8.67 -6.81 12.43
N GLU A 39 8.19 -7.94 12.96
CA GLU A 39 7.03 -7.98 13.86
C GLU A 39 7.30 -7.31 15.21
N GLU A 40 8.57 -7.27 15.62
CA GLU A 40 8.99 -6.68 16.89
C GLU A 40 9.12 -5.14 16.86
N PHE A 41 9.04 -4.55 15.66
CA PHE A 41 9.12 -3.10 15.54
C PHE A 41 7.90 -2.42 16.18
N LYS A 42 8.17 -1.32 16.87
CA LYS A 42 7.12 -0.43 17.35
C LYS A 42 6.73 0.57 16.24
N PRO A 43 5.47 1.02 16.17
CA PRO A 43 5.03 2.03 15.20
C PRO A 43 5.89 3.30 15.21
N SER A 44 6.33 3.75 16.39
CA SER A 44 7.20 4.92 16.53
C SER A 44 8.60 4.72 15.94
N GLN A 45 9.10 3.48 15.90
CA GLN A 45 10.39 3.14 15.29
C GLN A 45 10.23 3.13 13.76
N LEU A 46 9.18 2.51 13.24
CA LEU A 46 8.89 2.48 11.80
C LEU A 46 8.80 3.90 11.23
N GLY A 47 8.11 4.80 11.90
CA GLY A 47 7.96 6.19 11.46
C GLY A 47 9.27 6.99 11.39
N ARG A 48 10.36 6.47 11.97
CA ARG A 48 11.69 7.10 11.95
C ARG A 48 12.63 6.51 10.88
N ILE A 49 12.25 5.40 10.27
CA ILE A 49 13.01 4.78 9.18
C ILE A 49 12.90 5.69 7.95
N PRO A 50 14.01 6.01 7.27
CA PRO A 50 13.98 6.76 6.02
C PRO A 50 13.12 6.08 4.96
N ALA A 51 12.46 6.86 4.10
CA ALA A 51 11.55 6.31 3.09
C ALA A 51 12.27 5.40 2.10
N ASP A 52 13.47 5.77 1.69
CA ASP A 52 14.31 5.01 0.76
C ASP A 52 14.74 3.64 1.28
N ALA A 53 14.80 3.45 2.62
CA ALA A 53 15.09 2.15 3.21
C ALA A 53 14.06 1.07 2.80
N PHE A 54 12.85 1.45 2.42
CA PHE A 54 11.80 0.51 2.01
C PHE A 54 11.89 0.02 0.57
N GLN A 55 12.85 0.54 -0.23
CA GLN A 55 12.98 0.21 -1.66
C GLN A 55 13.30 -1.25 -1.96
N GLN A 56 13.78 -2.02 -0.99
CA GLN A 56 14.15 -3.43 -1.17
C GLN A 56 13.36 -4.37 -0.27
N ILE A 57 12.24 -3.90 0.29
CA ILE A 57 11.35 -4.77 1.07
C ILE A 57 10.73 -5.85 0.19
N ARG A 58 10.69 -7.08 0.73
CA ARG A 58 10.12 -8.25 0.04
C ARG A 58 8.68 -8.50 0.46
N PRO A 59 7.88 -9.25 -0.35
CA PRO A 59 6.51 -9.60 0.00
C PRO A 59 6.37 -10.31 1.35
N ASP A 60 7.28 -11.24 1.68
CA ASP A 60 7.29 -11.98 2.95
C ASP A 60 7.54 -11.06 4.15
N GLN A 61 8.42 -10.08 3.99
CA GLN A 61 8.67 -9.05 5.00
C GLN A 61 7.46 -8.15 5.21
N LEU A 62 6.84 -7.68 4.12
CA LEU A 62 5.64 -6.84 4.22
C LEU A 62 4.48 -7.60 4.86
N GLN A 63 4.34 -8.89 4.52
CA GLN A 63 3.33 -9.77 5.11
C GLN A 63 3.48 -9.94 6.63
N SER A 64 4.70 -9.86 7.15
CA SER A 64 4.96 -10.02 8.59
C SER A 64 4.65 -8.76 9.41
N PHE A 65 4.51 -7.59 8.79
CA PHE A 65 4.12 -6.40 9.54
C PHE A 65 2.77 -6.55 10.22
N THR A 66 2.70 -6.15 11.47
CA THR A 66 1.41 -6.08 12.19
C THR A 66 0.54 -4.96 11.61
N ALA A 67 -0.77 -5.04 11.80
CA ALA A 67 -1.70 -3.98 11.39
C ALA A 67 -1.32 -2.61 12.02
N ALA A 68 -0.84 -2.62 13.27
CA ALA A 68 -0.38 -1.41 13.94
C ALA A 68 0.85 -0.78 13.29
N LEU A 69 1.78 -1.61 12.80
CA LEU A 69 2.95 -1.14 12.05
C LEU A 69 2.54 -0.55 10.71
N VAL A 70 1.67 -1.25 9.98
CA VAL A 70 1.18 -0.78 8.68
C VAL A 70 0.43 0.56 8.82
N ALA A 71 -0.36 0.73 9.89
CA ALA A 71 -1.01 2.01 10.20
C ALA A 71 -0.04 3.18 10.45
N ALA A 72 1.22 2.89 10.77
CA ALA A 72 2.24 3.90 11.01
C ALA A 72 3.01 4.34 9.75
N PHE A 73 2.80 3.68 8.60
CA PHE A 73 3.44 4.07 7.36
C PHE A 73 3.13 5.52 6.99
N LYS A 74 4.16 6.23 6.59
CA LYS A 74 4.02 7.56 5.98
C LYS A 74 3.77 7.42 4.48
N PRO A 75 3.11 8.40 3.84
CA PRO A 75 2.93 8.39 2.38
C PRO A 75 4.26 8.16 1.64
N SER A 76 5.32 8.89 2.02
CA SER A 76 6.64 8.74 1.40
C SER A 76 7.24 7.34 1.53
N GLN A 77 7.01 6.65 2.64
CA GLN A 77 7.46 5.26 2.82
C GLN A 77 6.67 4.30 1.94
N MET A 78 5.34 4.49 1.85
CA MET A 78 4.47 3.71 0.96
C MET A 78 4.86 3.90 -0.51
N GLY A 79 5.15 5.14 -0.93
CA GLY A 79 5.60 5.43 -2.29
C GLY A 79 6.92 4.76 -2.67
N GLN A 80 7.77 4.41 -1.71
CA GLN A 80 9.05 3.73 -1.96
C GLN A 80 8.97 2.20 -1.97
N LEU A 81 7.85 1.60 -1.54
CA LEU A 81 7.70 0.14 -1.58
C LEU A 81 7.82 -0.38 -3.02
N PRO A 82 8.58 -1.46 -3.26
CA PRO A 82 8.57 -2.13 -4.56
C PRO A 82 7.17 -2.62 -4.93
N ALA A 83 6.84 -2.61 -6.22
CA ALA A 83 5.56 -3.12 -6.68
C ALA A 83 5.35 -4.59 -6.26
N GLU A 84 6.39 -5.40 -6.35
CA GLU A 84 6.36 -6.82 -5.97
C GLU A 84 5.99 -7.01 -4.49
N ALA A 85 6.44 -6.10 -3.61
CA ALA A 85 6.13 -6.18 -2.19
C ALA A 85 4.62 -6.06 -1.92
N MET A 86 3.89 -5.32 -2.77
CA MET A 86 2.45 -5.11 -2.63
C MET A 86 1.64 -6.41 -2.66
N ALA A 87 2.15 -7.45 -3.33
CA ALA A 87 1.53 -8.79 -3.33
C ALA A 87 1.51 -9.45 -1.94
N GLY A 88 2.37 -9.00 -1.02
CA GLY A 88 2.42 -9.46 0.37
C GLY A 88 1.36 -8.87 1.29
N PHE A 89 0.57 -7.87 0.85
CA PHE A 89 -0.44 -7.26 1.72
C PHE A 89 -1.57 -8.23 2.08
N LYS A 90 -1.85 -8.31 3.39
CA LYS A 90 -3.03 -8.98 3.94
C LYS A 90 -4.22 -8.02 3.98
N LEU A 91 -5.44 -8.55 3.99
CA LEU A 91 -6.65 -7.74 4.11
C LEU A 91 -6.61 -6.81 5.34
N SER A 92 -6.28 -7.37 6.50
CA SER A 92 -6.20 -6.59 7.76
C SER A 92 -5.15 -5.48 7.75
N GLN A 93 -4.11 -5.64 6.93
CA GLN A 93 -3.11 -4.59 6.75
C GLN A 93 -3.66 -3.46 5.88
N VAL A 94 -4.39 -3.77 4.81
CA VAL A 94 -5.03 -2.76 3.95
C VAL A 94 -6.08 -1.96 4.75
N GLU A 95 -6.90 -2.64 5.56
CA GLU A 95 -7.86 -1.98 6.47
C GLU A 95 -7.18 -1.03 7.45
N ALA A 96 -6.01 -1.40 7.95
CA ALA A 96 -5.28 -0.60 8.93
C ALA A 96 -4.56 0.61 8.33
N LEU A 97 -4.32 0.63 7.02
CA LEU A 97 -3.66 1.75 6.35
C LEU A 97 -4.51 3.02 6.46
N ARG A 98 -3.88 4.09 6.93
CA ARG A 98 -4.54 5.40 6.95
C ARG A 98 -4.72 5.93 5.52
N PRO A 99 -5.81 6.64 5.23
CA PRO A 99 -6.07 7.21 3.91
C PRO A 99 -4.88 7.98 3.33
N ALA A 100 -4.19 8.77 4.16
CA ALA A 100 -3.02 9.53 3.74
C ALA A 100 -1.89 8.66 3.16
N ALA A 101 -1.74 7.41 3.60
CA ALA A 101 -0.70 6.51 3.10
C ALA A 101 -0.86 6.19 1.60
N PHE A 102 -2.08 6.29 1.08
CA PHE A 102 -2.38 6.05 -0.33
C PHE A 102 -2.02 7.23 -1.25
N GLY A 103 -1.71 8.40 -0.67
CA GLY A 103 -1.45 9.63 -1.44
C GLY A 103 -0.25 9.60 -2.37
N GLU A 104 0.68 8.68 -2.15
CA GLU A 104 1.89 8.50 -2.98
C GLU A 104 1.94 7.13 -3.69
N PHE A 105 0.80 6.43 -3.76
CA PHE A 105 0.71 5.18 -4.52
C PHE A 105 0.99 5.41 -6.00
N ARG A 106 1.71 4.45 -6.60
CA ARG A 106 1.99 4.41 -8.04
C ARG A 106 1.13 3.36 -8.74
N ALA A 107 1.04 3.46 -10.07
CA ALA A 107 0.28 2.53 -10.90
C ALA A 107 0.76 1.08 -10.77
N ASP A 108 2.08 0.86 -10.77
CA ASP A 108 2.69 -0.46 -10.59
C ASP A 108 2.40 -1.08 -9.23
N GLN A 109 2.37 -0.27 -8.18
CA GLN A 109 1.98 -0.71 -6.84
C GLN A 109 0.51 -1.12 -6.77
N LEU A 110 -0.39 -0.32 -7.36
CA LEU A 110 -1.81 -0.65 -7.39
C LEU A 110 -2.05 -1.93 -8.19
N ALA A 111 -1.42 -2.08 -9.35
CA ALA A 111 -1.51 -3.27 -10.19
C ALA A 111 -1.08 -4.56 -9.46
N SER A 112 -0.11 -4.45 -8.54
CA SER A 112 0.44 -5.58 -7.80
C SER A 112 -0.32 -5.94 -6.52
N LEU A 113 -1.31 -5.13 -6.11
CA LEU A 113 -2.16 -5.47 -4.96
C LEU A 113 -3.05 -6.68 -5.28
N PRO A 114 -3.17 -7.64 -4.35
CA PRO A 114 -4.08 -8.77 -4.54
C PRO A 114 -5.53 -8.29 -4.73
N PRO A 115 -6.30 -8.84 -5.70
CA PRO A 115 -7.70 -8.44 -5.90
C PRO A 115 -8.55 -8.53 -4.63
N LYS A 116 -8.30 -9.54 -3.79
CA LYS A 116 -8.97 -9.68 -2.49
C LYS A 116 -8.78 -8.46 -1.58
N ALA A 117 -7.67 -7.75 -1.70
CA ALA A 117 -7.40 -6.56 -0.89
C ALA A 117 -8.37 -5.41 -1.22
N MET A 118 -8.90 -5.38 -2.46
CA MET A 118 -9.86 -4.37 -2.91
C MET A 118 -11.20 -4.40 -2.15
N LYS A 119 -11.55 -5.55 -1.55
CA LYS A 119 -12.81 -5.70 -0.80
C LYS A 119 -12.87 -4.83 0.45
N ASN A 120 -11.70 -4.48 0.98
CA ASN A 120 -11.55 -3.84 2.29
C ASN A 120 -11.08 -2.39 2.18
N PHE A 121 -11.04 -1.85 0.97
CA PHE A 121 -10.80 -0.42 0.80
C PHE A 121 -11.99 0.38 1.32
N ASP A 122 -11.72 1.29 2.24
CA ASP A 122 -12.72 2.27 2.64
C ASP A 122 -12.82 3.45 1.64
N LEU A 123 -13.88 4.21 1.76
CA LEU A 123 -14.16 5.33 0.85
C LEU A 123 -13.10 6.44 0.93
N ALA A 124 -12.49 6.64 2.10
CA ALA A 124 -11.46 7.67 2.29
C ALA A 124 -10.12 7.22 1.70
N GLN A 125 -9.79 5.93 1.82
CA GLN A 125 -8.60 5.33 1.19
C GLN A 125 -8.68 5.45 -0.33
N LEU A 126 -9.83 5.11 -0.93
CA LEU A 126 -10.06 5.23 -2.38
C LEU A 126 -9.93 6.67 -2.87
N ARG A 127 -10.53 7.62 -2.14
CA ARG A 127 -10.43 9.06 -2.47
C ARG A 127 -9.00 9.59 -2.40
N SER A 128 -8.15 8.96 -1.61
CA SER A 128 -6.76 9.39 -1.39
C SER A 128 -5.83 8.86 -2.47
N LEU A 129 -6.23 7.83 -3.23
CA LEU A 129 -5.44 7.34 -4.36
C LEU A 129 -5.25 8.44 -5.41
N PRO A 130 -4.02 8.71 -5.85
CA PRO A 130 -3.78 9.62 -6.96
C PRO A 130 -4.46 9.12 -8.24
N PRO A 131 -4.99 9.99 -9.12
CA PRO A 131 -5.48 9.57 -10.41
C PRO A 131 -4.43 8.76 -11.20
N ALA A 132 -3.15 9.17 -11.16
CA ALA A 132 -2.07 8.44 -11.82
C ALA A 132 -1.92 6.99 -11.36
N ALA A 133 -2.22 6.68 -10.09
CA ALA A 133 -2.19 5.31 -9.59
C ALA A 133 -3.28 4.44 -10.22
N MET A 134 -4.43 5.04 -10.57
CA MET A 134 -5.56 4.33 -11.17
C MET A 134 -5.24 3.73 -12.55
N ALA A 135 -4.18 4.21 -13.22
CA ALA A 135 -3.68 3.60 -14.45
C ALA A 135 -3.19 2.16 -14.26
N GLY A 136 -2.93 1.75 -13.02
CA GLY A 136 -2.58 0.36 -12.67
C GLY A 136 -3.76 -0.54 -12.30
N MET A 137 -5.00 -0.04 -12.31
CA MET A 137 -6.18 -0.83 -11.93
C MET A 137 -6.40 -1.99 -12.90
N GLN A 138 -6.58 -3.19 -12.34
CA GLN A 138 -6.82 -4.41 -13.10
C GLN A 138 -8.33 -4.77 -13.07
N ALA A 139 -8.79 -5.53 -14.07
CA ALA A 139 -10.20 -5.95 -14.18
C ALA A 139 -10.67 -6.79 -12.97
N ASP A 140 -9.84 -7.70 -12.49
CA ASP A 140 -10.14 -8.55 -11.33
C ASP A 140 -10.17 -7.76 -10.02
N GLN A 141 -9.32 -6.73 -9.89
CA GLN A 141 -9.36 -5.78 -8.79
C GLN A 141 -10.65 -4.96 -8.81
N MET A 142 -11.05 -4.46 -9.98
CA MET A 142 -12.30 -3.75 -10.19
C MET A 142 -13.49 -4.60 -9.77
N GLY A 143 -13.55 -5.85 -10.25
CA GLY A 143 -14.62 -6.79 -9.90
C GLY A 143 -14.65 -7.22 -8.44
N ALA A 144 -13.56 -7.01 -7.69
CA ALA A 144 -13.48 -7.31 -6.25
C ALA A 144 -13.94 -6.15 -5.37
N MET A 145 -14.00 -4.92 -5.88
CA MET A 145 -14.41 -3.75 -5.09
C MET A 145 -15.88 -3.84 -4.68
N PRO A 146 -16.24 -3.36 -3.47
CA PRO A 146 -17.63 -3.24 -3.07
C PRO A 146 -18.35 -2.18 -3.93
N PRO A 147 -19.63 -2.38 -4.28
CA PRO A 147 -20.36 -1.45 -5.16
C PRO A 147 -20.37 -0.01 -4.68
N GLU A 148 -20.54 0.20 -3.38
CA GLU A 148 -20.57 1.52 -2.73
C GLU A 148 -19.26 2.31 -2.88
N ALA A 149 -18.16 1.62 -3.14
CA ALA A 149 -16.84 2.24 -3.31
C ALA A 149 -16.81 3.20 -4.51
N PHE A 150 -17.56 2.90 -5.56
CA PHE A 150 -17.61 3.72 -6.77
C PHE A 150 -18.21 5.10 -6.54
N GLY A 151 -19.15 5.21 -5.60
CA GLY A 151 -19.72 6.48 -5.18
C GLY A 151 -18.70 7.44 -4.53
N ALA A 152 -17.57 6.91 -4.03
CA ALA A 152 -16.51 7.71 -3.43
C ALA A 152 -15.48 8.22 -4.44
N MET A 153 -15.33 7.56 -5.58
CA MET A 153 -14.29 7.88 -6.57
C MET A 153 -14.54 9.22 -7.25
N LYS A 154 -13.43 9.89 -7.58
CA LYS A 154 -13.45 11.15 -8.32
C LYS A 154 -13.55 10.89 -9.83
N PRO A 155 -14.15 11.80 -10.62
CA PRO A 155 -14.15 11.69 -12.09
C PRO A 155 -12.73 11.50 -12.69
N THR A 156 -11.75 12.20 -12.13
CA THR A 156 -10.34 12.09 -12.56
C THR A 156 -9.72 10.72 -12.28
N GLN A 157 -10.24 9.98 -11.31
CA GLN A 157 -9.80 8.60 -11.05
C GLN A 157 -10.38 7.64 -12.08
N PHE A 158 -11.65 7.81 -12.47
CA PHE A 158 -12.27 7.04 -13.56
C PHE A 158 -11.55 7.31 -14.89
N ALA A 159 -11.30 8.58 -15.21
CA ALA A 159 -10.59 8.98 -16.43
C ALA A 159 -9.19 8.38 -16.57
N ALA A 160 -8.52 8.11 -15.45
CA ALA A 160 -7.16 7.59 -15.44
C ALA A 160 -7.09 6.05 -15.49
N MET A 161 -8.21 5.35 -15.33
CA MET A 161 -8.23 3.88 -15.39
C MET A 161 -8.06 3.39 -16.83
N PRO A 162 -7.31 2.28 -17.03
CA PRO A 162 -7.21 1.69 -18.35
C PRO A 162 -8.55 1.09 -18.78
N PRO A 163 -8.89 1.12 -20.09
CA PRO A 163 -10.15 0.57 -20.60
C PRO A 163 -10.38 -0.89 -20.18
N GLU A 164 -9.33 -1.68 -20.09
CA GLU A 164 -9.36 -3.10 -19.70
C GLU A 164 -9.91 -3.30 -18.28
N ALA A 165 -9.67 -2.33 -17.37
CA ALA A 165 -10.20 -2.41 -16.01
C ALA A 165 -11.73 -2.43 -15.98
N PHE A 166 -12.38 -1.73 -16.91
CA PHE A 166 -13.85 -1.66 -17.00
C PHE A 166 -14.49 -3.00 -17.34
N GLY A 167 -13.74 -3.91 -17.99
CA GLY A 167 -14.18 -5.28 -18.22
C GLY A 167 -14.40 -6.10 -16.94
N GLY A 168 -13.90 -5.62 -15.81
CA GLY A 168 -14.09 -6.25 -14.50
C GLY A 168 -15.40 -5.88 -13.79
N PHE A 169 -16.15 -4.89 -14.26
CA PHE A 169 -17.39 -4.47 -13.61
C PHE A 169 -18.45 -5.56 -13.56
N LYS A 170 -19.07 -5.67 -12.41
CA LYS A 170 -20.28 -6.49 -12.22
C LYS A 170 -21.54 -5.63 -12.37
N ALA A 171 -22.66 -6.24 -12.71
CA ALA A 171 -23.92 -5.53 -12.91
C ALA A 171 -24.35 -4.68 -11.70
N ASN A 172 -24.16 -5.19 -10.48
CA ASN A 172 -24.47 -4.46 -9.25
C ASN A 172 -23.54 -3.26 -9.00
N GLN A 173 -22.33 -3.28 -9.54
CA GLN A 173 -21.37 -2.18 -9.44
C GLN A 173 -21.71 -1.05 -10.44
N VAL A 174 -22.16 -1.42 -11.64
CA VAL A 174 -22.54 -0.44 -12.68
C VAL A 174 -23.70 0.45 -12.20
N GLY A 175 -24.64 -0.13 -11.45
CA GLY A 175 -25.76 0.63 -10.88
C GLY A 175 -25.37 1.69 -9.84
N GLU A 176 -24.20 1.53 -9.22
CA GLU A 176 -23.68 2.46 -8.22
C GLU A 176 -22.74 3.53 -8.80
N LEU A 177 -22.48 3.50 -10.10
CA LEU A 177 -21.65 4.51 -10.74
C LEU A 177 -22.33 5.87 -10.69
N PRO A 178 -21.70 6.89 -10.11
CA PRO A 178 -22.29 8.21 -10.09
C PRO A 178 -22.28 8.83 -11.50
N ALA A 179 -23.32 9.58 -11.84
CA ALA A 179 -23.42 10.25 -13.16
C ALA A 179 -22.15 11.06 -13.50
N ARG A 180 -21.50 11.65 -12.49
CA ARG A 180 -20.25 12.39 -12.68
C ARG A 180 -19.09 11.54 -13.16
N ALA A 181 -19.09 10.23 -12.93
CA ALA A 181 -18.03 9.33 -13.41
C ALA A 181 -17.92 9.37 -14.93
N PHE A 182 -19.08 9.36 -15.61
CA PHE A 182 -19.15 9.35 -17.08
C PHE A 182 -18.60 10.64 -17.72
N GLY A 183 -18.61 11.76 -16.98
CA GLY A 183 -18.04 13.03 -17.47
C GLY A 183 -16.52 13.04 -17.55
N GLY A 184 -15.84 12.07 -16.93
CA GLY A 184 -14.38 11.94 -16.97
C GLY A 184 -13.88 10.80 -17.84
N MET A 185 -14.79 9.91 -18.30
CA MET A 185 -14.42 8.74 -19.10
C MET A 185 -14.17 9.11 -20.56
N ASP A 186 -13.24 8.40 -21.17
CA ASP A 186 -12.96 8.47 -22.62
C ASP A 186 -13.89 7.50 -23.35
N PRO A 187 -14.17 7.73 -24.66
CA PRO A 187 -15.07 6.87 -25.44
C PRO A 187 -14.72 5.38 -25.48
N ASN A 188 -13.47 5.02 -25.17
CA ASN A 188 -13.02 3.63 -25.13
C ASN A 188 -13.23 2.96 -23.74
N GLN A 189 -13.58 3.73 -22.74
CA GLN A 189 -13.92 3.26 -21.39
C GLN A 189 -15.42 2.99 -21.25
#